data_750eca2821fc881b5168dfde2f7c4eae
#
_entry.id   750eca2821fc881b5168dfde2f7c4eae
#
_cell.length_a   1.000
_cell.length_b   1.000
_cell.length_c   1.000
_cell.angle_alpha   90.00
_cell.angle_beta   90.00
_cell.angle_gamma   90.00
#
_symmetry.space_group_name_H-M   'P 1'
#
loop_
_entity.id
_entity.type
_entity.pdbx_description
1 polymer ?
#
loop_
_entity_poly.entity_id
_entity_poly.type
_entity_poly.pdbx_seq_one_letter_code
_entity_poly.pdbx_strand_id
1 'polypeptide(L)'
;MVKHVKENVDPISDEFYKLAEENENRWHLNERQLELLEGAKNKAKESGLWNFFLPNAETGEGLSNLDYAYIAAELGKNPLASETLNCSAPDTGNMEVLERVGTPEQKEKWLKPLLNGEIRSCYGMTEPAVASSDAKNISTSAELVGNEWVINGEKYYISGAGDSRCKIMICMVKTNPDAEPFRQQSQILIPLDTPGLEIVQPMTVFGQDEAPKGHMHIRMTNVKVPKENVLWGEGKGFEISQVRLGPGRIHHCMRSIGQAEKALDLLINRGLSRKAFGKNIINLGKNMETISRSRIEIEAMRLMVLKAAKAMDVLGNKEARVWISMVKAMVPEKACKIIDDAIQIHGATGVSQWSPLPGMYVKQRILRLADGPDEVHHHVVARAEVNSYELSNVRKVASNEK
;
A
#
# COMPACT_ATOMS: atom_id res chain seq x y z
N MET A 1 -1.77 -21.25 -2.21
CA MET A 1 -1.31 -19.90 -2.66
C MET A 1 -0.01 -20.00 -3.45
N VAL A 2 1.15 -20.45 -2.93
CA VAL A 2 2.43 -20.58 -3.68
C VAL A 2 2.25 -21.31 -5.00
N LYS A 3 1.52 -22.44 -5.00
CA LYS A 3 1.19 -23.18 -6.22
C LYS A 3 0.42 -22.33 -7.22
N HIS A 4 -0.60 -21.57 -6.76
CA HIS A 4 -1.37 -20.68 -7.63
C HIS A 4 -0.48 -19.62 -8.30
N VAL A 5 0.42 -18.98 -7.54
CA VAL A 5 1.34 -17.96 -8.11
C VAL A 5 2.21 -18.60 -9.20
N LYS A 6 2.86 -19.73 -8.91
CA LYS A 6 3.76 -20.41 -9.88
C LYS A 6 3.06 -20.93 -11.14
N GLU A 7 1.85 -21.47 -10.99
CA GLU A 7 1.15 -22.12 -12.10
C GLU A 7 0.21 -21.19 -12.89
N ASN A 8 -0.33 -20.13 -12.25
CA ASN A 8 -1.36 -19.29 -12.84
C ASN A 8 -1.00 -17.81 -12.95
N VAL A 9 0.02 -17.32 -12.23
CA VAL A 9 0.40 -15.91 -12.23
C VAL A 9 1.75 -15.70 -12.92
N ASP A 10 2.79 -16.42 -12.51
CA ASP A 10 4.13 -16.27 -13.10
C ASP A 10 4.12 -16.49 -14.63
N PRO A 11 3.43 -17.50 -15.18
CA PRO A 11 3.45 -17.71 -16.64
C PRO A 11 2.79 -16.62 -17.46
N ILE A 12 1.86 -15.86 -16.89
CA ILE A 12 1.13 -14.79 -17.61
C ILE A 12 1.72 -13.40 -17.38
N SER A 13 2.61 -13.24 -16.42
CA SER A 13 3.07 -11.93 -15.97
C SER A 13 3.84 -11.17 -17.05
N ASP A 14 4.76 -11.82 -17.75
CA ASP A 14 5.56 -11.18 -18.80
C ASP A 14 4.68 -10.72 -19.97
N GLU A 15 3.74 -11.57 -20.42
CA GLU A 15 2.77 -11.23 -21.46
C GLU A 15 1.89 -10.04 -21.01
N PHE A 16 1.38 -10.10 -19.79
CA PHE A 16 0.51 -9.05 -19.23
C PHE A 16 1.18 -7.67 -19.22
N TYR A 17 2.43 -7.59 -18.74
CA TYR A 17 3.14 -6.31 -18.68
C TYR A 17 3.63 -5.83 -20.04
N LYS A 18 4.02 -6.73 -20.93
CA LYS A 18 4.34 -6.37 -22.32
C LYS A 18 3.14 -5.73 -23.04
N LEU A 19 1.96 -6.34 -22.91
CA LEU A 19 0.73 -5.78 -23.46
C LEU A 19 0.38 -4.40 -22.84
N ALA A 20 0.69 -4.19 -21.56
CA ALA A 20 0.48 -2.89 -20.92
C ALA A 20 1.40 -1.78 -21.48
N GLU A 21 2.62 -2.14 -21.92
CA GLU A 21 3.55 -1.21 -22.56
C GLU A 21 3.15 -0.89 -24.02
N GLU A 22 2.60 -1.87 -24.71
CA GLU A 22 2.19 -1.77 -26.13
C GLU A 22 0.79 -1.13 -26.32
N ASN A 23 -0.01 -1.02 -25.26
CA ASN A 23 -1.37 -0.50 -25.33
C ASN A 23 -1.36 1.03 -25.55
N GLU A 24 -2.14 1.52 -26.51
CA GLU A 24 -2.28 2.96 -26.81
C GLU A 24 -2.75 3.74 -25.57
N ASN A 25 -3.74 3.19 -24.86
CA ASN A 25 -4.15 3.72 -23.57
C ASN A 25 -3.73 2.77 -22.43
N ARG A 26 -2.58 3.02 -21.83
CA ARG A 26 -1.98 2.21 -20.77
C ARG A 26 -2.81 2.14 -19.49
N TRP A 27 -3.80 3.01 -19.31
CA TRP A 27 -4.71 3.05 -18.16
C TRP A 27 -5.95 2.16 -18.32
N HIS A 28 -6.11 1.57 -19.51
CA HIS A 28 -7.15 0.59 -19.79
C HIS A 28 -6.51 -0.76 -20.09
N LEU A 29 -6.99 -1.80 -19.44
CA LEU A 29 -6.60 -3.15 -19.82
C LEU A 29 -7.26 -3.51 -21.15
N ASN A 30 -6.50 -4.03 -22.10
CA ASN A 30 -7.06 -4.58 -23.32
C ASN A 30 -7.74 -5.94 -23.06
N GLU A 31 -8.46 -6.47 -24.06
CA GLU A 31 -9.20 -7.72 -23.92
C GLU A 31 -8.32 -8.88 -23.47
N ARG A 32 -7.10 -8.98 -24.03
CA ARG A 32 -6.17 -10.06 -23.67
C ARG A 32 -5.65 -9.94 -22.24
N GLN A 33 -5.34 -8.72 -21.78
CA GLN A 33 -4.96 -8.49 -20.39
C GLN A 33 -6.10 -8.83 -19.41
N LEU A 34 -7.33 -8.49 -19.77
CA LEU A 34 -8.52 -8.84 -18.97
C LEU A 34 -8.70 -10.36 -18.93
N GLU A 35 -8.58 -11.05 -20.07
CA GLU A 35 -8.66 -12.52 -20.14
C GLU A 35 -7.62 -13.19 -19.22
N LEU A 36 -6.36 -12.77 -19.29
CA LEU A 36 -5.27 -13.30 -18.47
C LEU A 36 -5.53 -13.07 -16.97
N LEU A 37 -5.91 -11.85 -16.61
CA LEU A 37 -6.15 -11.47 -15.23
C LEU A 37 -7.37 -12.17 -14.64
N GLU A 38 -8.51 -12.14 -15.33
CA GLU A 38 -9.75 -12.78 -14.86
C GLU A 38 -9.62 -14.30 -14.86
N GLY A 39 -8.89 -14.88 -15.82
CA GLY A 39 -8.56 -16.31 -15.79
C GLY A 39 -7.79 -16.72 -14.53
N ALA A 40 -6.79 -15.92 -14.10
CA ALA A 40 -6.06 -16.16 -12.87
C ALA A 40 -6.93 -15.94 -11.62
N LYS A 41 -7.77 -14.89 -11.59
CA LYS A 41 -8.73 -14.64 -10.51
C LYS A 41 -9.73 -15.79 -10.33
N ASN A 42 -10.29 -16.29 -11.43
CA ASN A 42 -11.26 -17.39 -11.38
C ASN A 42 -10.63 -18.67 -10.79
N LYS A 43 -9.41 -19.02 -11.23
CA LYS A 43 -8.66 -20.14 -10.64
C LYS A 43 -8.35 -19.95 -9.16
N ALA A 44 -8.10 -18.70 -8.73
CA ALA A 44 -7.92 -18.38 -7.31
C ALA A 44 -9.22 -18.62 -6.53
N LYS A 45 -10.35 -18.09 -7.02
CA LYS A 45 -11.69 -18.27 -6.42
C LYS A 45 -12.08 -19.76 -6.33
N GLU A 46 -11.90 -20.52 -7.41
CA GLU A 46 -12.16 -21.95 -7.46
C GLU A 46 -11.33 -22.76 -6.45
N SER A 47 -10.15 -22.23 -6.10
CA SER A 47 -9.24 -22.84 -5.12
C SER A 47 -9.44 -22.32 -3.70
N GLY A 48 -10.46 -21.48 -3.44
CA GLY A 48 -10.68 -20.83 -2.14
C GLY A 48 -9.59 -19.83 -1.75
N LEU A 49 -8.92 -19.23 -2.73
CA LEU A 49 -7.81 -18.28 -2.50
C LEU A 49 -8.27 -16.83 -2.79
N TRP A 50 -9.11 -16.27 -1.91
CA TRP A 50 -9.71 -14.95 -2.16
C TRP A 50 -9.84 -14.12 -0.90
N ASN A 51 -9.62 -12.82 -0.96
CA ASN A 51 -9.81 -11.85 0.14
C ASN A 51 -9.05 -12.18 1.46
N PHE A 52 -7.90 -12.79 1.40
CA PHE A 52 -7.13 -13.22 2.59
C PHE A 52 -6.76 -12.11 3.58
N PHE A 53 -6.77 -10.85 3.15
CA PHE A 53 -6.41 -9.71 3.99
C PHE A 53 -7.49 -9.34 5.00
N LEU A 54 -8.75 -9.77 4.80
CA LEU A 54 -9.88 -9.46 5.68
C LEU A 54 -9.94 -10.44 6.85
N PRO A 55 -9.85 -9.94 8.11
CA PRO A 55 -9.89 -10.79 9.29
C PRO A 55 -11.30 -11.28 9.65
N ASN A 56 -12.36 -10.72 9.05
CA ASN A 56 -13.72 -11.16 9.24
C ASN A 56 -14.01 -12.39 8.35
N ALA A 57 -14.45 -13.50 8.95
CA ALA A 57 -14.73 -14.73 8.23
C ALA A 57 -16.01 -14.68 7.36
N GLU A 58 -16.85 -13.66 7.51
CA GLU A 58 -18.04 -13.47 6.66
C GLU A 58 -17.69 -12.82 5.31
N THR A 59 -16.64 -12.00 5.28
CA THR A 59 -16.23 -11.22 4.10
C THR A 59 -14.85 -11.61 3.56
N GLY A 60 -14.05 -12.30 4.34
CA GLY A 60 -12.74 -12.84 4.03
C GLY A 60 -12.57 -14.25 4.60
N GLU A 61 -11.33 -14.67 4.81
CA GLU A 61 -10.99 -16.02 5.30
C GLU A 61 -10.79 -16.08 6.84
N GLY A 62 -11.01 -14.98 7.56
CA GLY A 62 -10.83 -14.94 9.01
C GLY A 62 -9.38 -15.11 9.49
N LEU A 63 -8.40 -14.84 8.62
CA LEU A 63 -6.99 -14.95 8.95
C LEU A 63 -6.54 -13.83 9.88
N SER A 64 -5.67 -14.15 10.82
CA SER A 64 -4.97 -13.14 11.61
C SER A 64 -4.00 -12.35 10.71
N ASN A 65 -3.59 -11.14 11.14
CA ASN A 65 -2.53 -10.41 10.45
C ASN A 65 -1.22 -11.21 10.42
N LEU A 66 -0.96 -12.01 11.45
CA LEU A 66 0.20 -12.89 11.50
C LEU A 66 0.16 -13.96 10.40
N ASP A 67 -0.99 -14.61 10.19
CA ASP A 67 -1.15 -15.62 9.13
C ASP A 67 -1.07 -14.98 7.74
N TYR A 68 -1.72 -13.84 7.57
CA TYR A 68 -1.68 -13.10 6.30
C TYR A 68 -0.26 -12.59 5.96
N ALA A 69 0.61 -12.35 6.95
CA ALA A 69 1.97 -11.88 6.72
C ALA A 69 2.78 -12.82 5.81
N TYR A 70 2.65 -14.12 5.99
CA TYR A 70 3.32 -15.11 5.14
C TYR A 70 2.79 -15.10 3.71
N ILE A 71 1.47 -14.99 3.57
CA ILE A 71 0.79 -14.92 2.27
C ILE A 71 1.23 -13.64 1.53
N ALA A 72 1.15 -12.50 2.18
CA ALA A 72 1.48 -11.21 1.59
C ALA A 72 2.96 -11.11 1.18
N ALA A 73 3.89 -11.70 1.95
CA ALA A 73 5.29 -11.76 1.57
C ALA A 73 5.48 -12.56 0.27
N GLU A 74 4.79 -13.68 0.12
CA GLU A 74 4.86 -14.48 -1.11
C GLU A 74 4.24 -13.74 -2.32
N LEU A 75 3.08 -13.08 -2.12
CA LEU A 75 2.46 -12.24 -3.15
C LEU A 75 3.36 -11.06 -3.56
N GLY A 76 4.20 -10.57 -2.66
CA GLY A 76 5.16 -9.51 -2.95
C GLY A 76 6.21 -9.86 -4.01
N LYS A 77 6.49 -11.13 -4.27
CA LYS A 77 7.48 -11.58 -5.26
C LYS A 77 7.06 -11.32 -6.70
N ASN A 78 5.75 -11.27 -6.97
CA ASN A 78 5.19 -10.99 -8.29
C ASN A 78 4.18 -9.83 -8.21
N PRO A 79 4.37 -8.71 -8.94
CA PRO A 79 3.50 -7.54 -8.86
C PRO A 79 2.03 -7.80 -9.23
N LEU A 80 1.75 -8.83 -10.04
CA LEU A 80 0.39 -9.19 -10.45
C LEU A 80 -0.32 -10.05 -9.39
N ALA A 81 0.43 -10.82 -8.60
CA ALA A 81 -0.12 -11.84 -7.71
C ALA A 81 -1.16 -11.30 -6.72
N SER A 82 -0.89 -10.15 -6.09
CA SER A 82 -1.83 -9.57 -5.11
C SER A 82 -3.21 -9.31 -5.71
N GLU A 83 -3.28 -8.86 -6.97
CA GLU A 83 -4.57 -8.57 -7.62
C GLU A 83 -5.34 -9.85 -7.97
N THR A 84 -4.64 -10.93 -8.35
CA THR A 84 -5.30 -12.20 -8.67
C THR A 84 -6.00 -12.86 -7.49
N LEU A 85 -5.68 -12.44 -6.26
CA LEU A 85 -6.32 -12.90 -5.02
C LEU A 85 -7.17 -11.81 -4.35
N ASN A 86 -7.42 -10.70 -5.04
CA ASN A 86 -8.11 -9.50 -4.51
C ASN A 86 -7.44 -8.92 -3.24
N CYS A 87 -6.13 -9.04 -3.13
CA CYS A 87 -5.31 -8.56 -2.00
C CYS A 87 -4.44 -7.34 -2.36
N SER A 88 -4.85 -6.57 -3.37
CA SER A 88 -4.07 -5.44 -3.88
C SER A 88 -4.46 -4.12 -3.20
N ALA A 89 -3.47 -3.30 -2.85
CA ALA A 89 -3.72 -1.94 -2.43
C ALA A 89 -4.04 -1.04 -3.67
N PRO A 90 -4.86 0.02 -3.50
CA PRO A 90 -5.46 0.54 -2.27
C PRO A 90 -6.76 -0.15 -1.85
N ASP A 91 -7.31 -1.07 -2.65
CA ASP A 91 -8.63 -1.68 -2.43
C ASP A 91 -8.73 -2.38 -1.08
N THR A 92 -7.69 -3.09 -0.64
CA THR A 92 -7.69 -3.78 0.66
C THR A 92 -8.04 -2.84 1.80
N GLY A 93 -7.34 -1.70 1.91
CA GLY A 93 -7.62 -0.73 2.96
C GLY A 93 -8.97 -0.02 2.80
N ASN A 94 -9.46 0.17 1.58
CA ASN A 94 -10.76 0.76 1.31
C ASN A 94 -11.90 -0.22 1.65
N MET A 95 -11.72 -1.51 1.35
CA MET A 95 -12.67 -2.56 1.75
C MET A 95 -12.76 -2.69 3.28
N GLU A 96 -11.62 -2.65 3.99
CA GLU A 96 -11.60 -2.66 5.46
C GLU A 96 -12.36 -1.46 6.07
N VAL A 97 -12.19 -0.26 5.47
CA VAL A 97 -12.95 0.93 5.89
C VAL A 97 -14.45 0.73 5.67
N LEU A 98 -14.85 0.34 4.45
CA LEU A 98 -16.25 0.14 4.12
C LEU A 98 -16.90 -0.97 4.97
N GLU A 99 -16.18 -2.06 5.22
CA GLU A 99 -16.65 -3.13 6.09
C GLU A 99 -16.92 -2.63 7.51
N ARG A 100 -16.01 -1.82 8.04
CA ARG A 100 -16.04 -1.42 9.44
C ARG A 100 -17.00 -0.27 9.73
N VAL A 101 -17.07 0.71 8.83
CA VAL A 101 -17.81 1.97 9.08
C VAL A 101 -18.85 2.32 8.02
N GLY A 102 -18.95 1.56 6.94
CA GLY A 102 -19.95 1.76 5.89
C GLY A 102 -21.36 1.43 6.37
N THR A 103 -22.36 2.19 5.90
CA THR A 103 -23.78 1.83 6.09
C THR A 103 -24.14 0.60 5.26
N PRO A 104 -25.26 -0.09 5.54
CA PRO A 104 -25.71 -1.21 4.71
C PRO A 104 -25.80 -0.87 3.23
N GLU A 105 -26.30 0.32 2.90
CA GLU A 105 -26.45 0.80 1.50
C GLU A 105 -25.08 1.05 0.87
N GLN A 106 -24.13 1.65 1.60
CA GLN A 106 -22.76 1.86 1.12
C GLN A 106 -22.03 0.53 0.91
N LYS A 107 -22.25 -0.45 1.79
CA LYS A 107 -21.67 -1.80 1.66
C LYS A 107 -22.23 -2.53 0.45
N GLU A 108 -23.55 -2.53 0.25
CA GLU A 108 -24.17 -3.17 -0.93
C GLU A 108 -23.68 -2.53 -2.22
N LYS A 109 -23.62 -1.19 -2.26
CA LYS A 109 -23.27 -0.46 -3.48
C LYS A 109 -21.78 -0.55 -3.83
N TRP A 110 -20.87 -0.53 -2.83
CA TRP A 110 -19.44 -0.37 -3.06
C TRP A 110 -18.59 -1.51 -2.52
N LEU A 111 -18.84 -1.99 -1.29
CA LEU A 111 -18.03 -3.06 -0.71
C LEU A 111 -18.24 -4.38 -1.44
N LYS A 112 -19.47 -4.74 -1.73
CA LYS A 112 -19.80 -6.01 -2.39
C LYS A 112 -19.13 -6.17 -3.76
N PRO A 113 -19.22 -5.19 -4.71
CA PRO A 113 -18.48 -5.29 -5.96
C PRO A 113 -16.97 -5.30 -5.79
N LEU A 114 -16.42 -4.60 -4.78
CA LEU A 114 -14.99 -4.65 -4.45
C LEU A 114 -14.57 -6.03 -3.94
N LEU A 115 -15.37 -6.63 -3.03
CA LEU A 115 -15.11 -7.99 -2.53
C LEU A 115 -15.17 -9.04 -3.65
N ASN A 116 -16.03 -8.83 -4.64
CA ASN A 116 -16.13 -9.70 -5.81
C ASN A 116 -14.97 -9.48 -6.82
N GLY A 117 -14.21 -8.38 -6.67
CA GLY A 117 -13.16 -7.98 -7.61
C GLY A 117 -13.68 -7.45 -8.95
N GLU A 118 -14.94 -6.98 -8.99
CA GLU A 118 -15.63 -6.43 -10.17
C GLU A 118 -15.20 -5.00 -10.47
N ILE A 119 -14.94 -4.21 -9.43
CA ILE A 119 -14.46 -2.83 -9.52
C ILE A 119 -13.19 -2.63 -8.72
N ARG A 120 -12.52 -1.50 -8.97
CA ARG A 120 -11.40 -1.00 -8.18
C ARG A 120 -11.80 0.29 -7.46
N SER A 121 -10.98 0.69 -6.50
CA SER A 121 -11.16 1.91 -5.73
C SER A 121 -9.85 2.68 -5.57
N CYS A 122 -9.95 3.95 -5.13
CA CYS A 122 -8.78 4.73 -4.77
C CYS A 122 -9.02 5.50 -3.46
N TYR A 123 -7.92 6.06 -2.91
CA TYR A 123 -7.96 6.80 -1.66
C TYR A 123 -7.36 8.20 -1.83
N GLY A 124 -8.21 9.22 -1.77
CA GLY A 124 -7.86 10.61 -1.99
C GLY A 124 -7.45 11.31 -0.70
N MET A 125 -6.16 11.25 -0.32
CA MET A 125 -5.66 11.91 0.88
C MET A 125 -4.66 13.01 0.58
N THR A 126 -3.57 12.69 -0.12
CA THR A 126 -2.42 13.56 -0.34
C THR A 126 -2.77 14.73 -1.25
N GLU A 127 -2.31 15.95 -0.91
CA GLU A 127 -2.57 17.20 -1.63
C GLU A 127 -1.29 17.89 -2.07
N PRO A 128 -1.25 18.51 -3.26
CA PRO A 128 -0.03 19.19 -3.74
C PRO A 128 0.33 20.46 -2.98
N ALA A 129 -0.67 21.16 -2.45
CA ALA A 129 -0.49 22.49 -1.85
C ALA A 129 -0.08 22.45 -0.36
N VAL A 130 -0.20 21.31 0.32
CA VAL A 130 0.05 21.20 1.76
C VAL A 130 0.86 19.95 2.12
N ALA A 131 1.55 20.00 3.26
CA ALA A 131 2.25 18.82 3.81
C ALA A 131 1.24 17.83 4.38
N SER A 132 0.77 16.90 3.54
CA SER A 132 -0.27 15.92 3.88
C SER A 132 0.18 14.80 4.82
N SER A 133 1.48 14.73 5.15
CA SER A 133 1.99 13.87 6.23
C SER A 133 1.42 14.26 7.60
N ASP A 134 1.03 15.52 7.79
CA ASP A 134 0.12 15.95 8.85
C ASP A 134 -1.33 15.98 8.31
N ALA A 135 -2.10 14.96 8.65
CA ALA A 135 -3.49 14.84 8.18
C ALA A 135 -4.40 16.02 8.55
N LYS A 136 -4.01 16.84 9.52
CA LYS A 136 -4.75 18.06 9.89
C LYS A 136 -4.60 19.18 8.86
N ASN A 137 -3.53 19.14 8.05
CA ASN A 137 -3.26 20.15 7.03
C ASN A 137 -4.14 20.01 5.77
N ILE A 138 -4.93 18.94 5.65
CA ILE A 138 -5.80 18.75 4.48
C ILE A 138 -6.62 20.02 4.23
N SER A 139 -6.55 20.52 2.99
CA SER A 139 -7.17 21.77 2.55
C SER A 139 -8.38 21.58 1.63
N THR A 140 -8.48 20.42 0.96
CA THR A 140 -9.68 20.07 0.18
C THR A 140 -10.91 20.23 1.05
N SER A 141 -11.82 21.14 0.65
CA SER A 141 -13.02 21.48 1.42
C SER A 141 -14.24 20.69 0.96
N ALA A 142 -15.16 20.49 1.88
CA ALA A 142 -16.49 19.99 1.56
C ALA A 142 -17.51 20.74 2.43
N GLU A 143 -18.47 21.39 1.77
CA GLU A 143 -19.55 22.14 2.41
C GLU A 143 -20.88 21.44 2.15
N LEU A 144 -21.69 21.26 3.19
CA LEU A 144 -23.02 20.70 3.06
C LEU A 144 -24.03 21.77 2.63
N VAL A 145 -24.49 21.71 1.39
CA VAL A 145 -25.48 22.62 0.82
C VAL A 145 -26.78 21.86 0.53
N GLY A 146 -27.77 22.08 1.36
CA GLY A 146 -29.01 21.29 1.30
C GLY A 146 -28.75 19.81 1.64
N ASN A 147 -28.94 18.93 0.67
CA ASN A 147 -28.71 17.50 0.81
C ASN A 147 -27.48 16.98 0.05
N GLU A 148 -26.56 17.88 -0.34
CA GLU A 148 -25.37 17.52 -1.10
C GLU A 148 -24.11 18.11 -0.46
N TRP A 149 -23.04 17.34 -0.44
CA TRP A 149 -21.68 17.85 -0.21
C TRP A 149 -21.16 18.49 -1.49
N VAL A 150 -20.71 19.73 -1.41
CA VAL A 150 -20.01 20.45 -2.49
C VAL A 150 -18.52 20.44 -2.17
N ILE A 151 -17.73 19.77 -3.01
CA ILE A 151 -16.32 19.48 -2.74
C ILE A 151 -15.42 20.23 -3.71
N ASN A 152 -14.39 20.90 -3.16
CA ASN A 152 -13.41 21.66 -3.92
C ASN A 152 -11.99 21.37 -3.40
N GLY A 153 -11.04 21.16 -4.32
CA GLY A 153 -9.63 20.95 -3.99
C GLY A 153 -8.91 20.03 -4.97
N GLU A 154 -7.68 19.67 -4.61
CA GLU A 154 -6.83 18.82 -5.44
C GLU A 154 -6.22 17.69 -4.61
N LYS A 155 -6.09 16.54 -5.24
CA LYS A 155 -5.41 15.36 -4.69
C LYS A 155 -4.37 14.87 -5.68
N TYR A 156 -3.19 14.47 -5.21
CA TYR A 156 -2.17 13.92 -6.10
C TYR A 156 -1.53 12.65 -5.50
N TYR A 157 -0.83 11.90 -6.32
CA TYR A 157 -0.35 10.56 -5.99
C TYR A 157 -1.48 9.60 -5.57
N ILE A 158 -2.64 9.71 -6.21
CA ILE A 158 -3.80 8.87 -5.92
C ILE A 158 -3.69 7.57 -6.71
N SER A 159 -3.25 6.51 -6.00
CA SER A 159 -3.00 5.19 -6.59
C SER A 159 -4.27 4.57 -7.14
N GLY A 160 -4.17 4.06 -8.37
CA GLY A 160 -5.24 3.32 -9.04
C GLY A 160 -6.37 4.18 -9.61
N ALA A 161 -6.37 5.50 -9.39
CA ALA A 161 -7.45 6.35 -9.88
C ALA A 161 -7.51 6.46 -11.42
N GLY A 162 -6.40 6.17 -12.12
CA GLY A 162 -6.36 6.15 -13.59
C GLY A 162 -6.85 4.83 -14.20
N ASP A 163 -6.94 3.77 -13.44
CA ASP A 163 -7.46 2.48 -13.91
C ASP A 163 -8.94 2.61 -14.26
N SER A 164 -9.34 2.27 -15.48
CA SER A 164 -10.73 2.38 -15.94
C SER A 164 -11.74 1.56 -15.12
N ARG A 165 -11.25 0.57 -14.38
CA ARG A 165 -12.03 -0.24 -13.45
C ARG A 165 -12.25 0.44 -12.10
N CYS A 166 -11.52 1.53 -11.80
CA CYS A 166 -11.70 2.30 -10.58
C CYS A 166 -13.01 3.10 -10.64
N LYS A 167 -13.93 2.83 -9.72
CA LYS A 167 -15.29 3.42 -9.73
C LYS A 167 -15.56 4.33 -8.54
N ILE A 168 -14.80 4.21 -7.47
CA ILE A 168 -15.07 4.93 -6.22
C ILE A 168 -13.77 5.44 -5.56
N MET A 169 -13.78 6.67 -5.11
CA MET A 169 -12.76 7.27 -4.27
C MET A 169 -13.27 7.47 -2.85
N ILE A 170 -12.52 7.04 -1.85
CA ILE A 170 -12.69 7.50 -0.47
C ILE A 170 -11.83 8.74 -0.31
N CYS A 171 -12.45 9.92 -0.17
CA CYS A 171 -11.77 11.19 -0.16
C CYS A 171 -11.74 11.83 1.23
N MET A 172 -10.53 12.15 1.71
CA MET A 172 -10.34 12.95 2.93
C MET A 172 -10.55 14.42 2.62
N VAL A 173 -11.49 15.05 3.31
CA VAL A 173 -11.88 16.45 3.11
C VAL A 173 -12.01 17.17 4.45
N LYS A 174 -11.90 18.50 4.44
CA LYS A 174 -12.17 19.36 5.60
C LYS A 174 -13.62 19.84 5.53
N THR A 175 -14.44 19.40 6.50
CA THR A 175 -15.87 19.76 6.57
C THR A 175 -16.15 20.86 7.59
N ASN A 176 -15.38 20.92 8.69
CA ASN A 176 -15.58 21.93 9.71
C ASN A 176 -14.23 22.49 10.21
N PRO A 177 -13.73 23.60 9.63
CA PRO A 177 -12.45 24.19 10.00
C PRO A 177 -12.42 24.74 11.45
N ASP A 178 -13.57 25.04 12.03
CA ASP A 178 -13.68 25.61 13.38
C ASP A 178 -13.76 24.55 14.49
N ALA A 179 -13.88 23.28 14.11
CA ALA A 179 -13.89 22.17 15.08
C ALA A 179 -12.50 21.90 15.66
N GLU A 180 -12.45 21.12 16.72
CA GLU A 180 -11.20 20.59 17.28
C GLU A 180 -10.34 19.92 16.19
N PRO A 181 -8.99 20.05 16.21
CA PRO A 181 -8.10 19.69 15.09
C PRO A 181 -8.30 18.28 14.52
N PHE A 182 -8.66 17.31 15.36
CA PHE A 182 -8.91 15.91 14.94
C PHE A 182 -10.36 15.64 14.52
N ARG A 183 -11.23 16.67 14.54
CA ARG A 183 -12.63 16.61 14.13
C ARG A 183 -12.97 17.53 12.95
N GLN A 184 -11.97 18.18 12.37
CA GLN A 184 -12.15 19.03 11.19
C GLN A 184 -12.39 18.25 9.92
N GLN A 185 -11.93 17.00 9.84
CA GLN A 185 -11.94 16.22 8.63
C GLN A 185 -13.01 15.14 8.64
N SER A 186 -13.55 14.88 7.45
CA SER A 186 -14.46 13.78 7.16
C SER A 186 -13.92 12.96 5.99
N GLN A 187 -14.46 11.76 5.79
CA GLN A 187 -14.21 10.99 4.58
C GLN A 187 -15.52 10.82 3.81
N ILE A 188 -15.48 11.15 2.53
CA ILE A 188 -16.65 11.14 1.65
C ILE A 188 -16.39 10.20 0.47
N LEU A 189 -17.40 9.39 0.13
CA LEU A 189 -17.42 8.52 -1.04
C LEU A 189 -17.73 9.36 -2.29
N ILE A 190 -16.81 9.39 -3.24
CA ILE A 190 -16.96 10.13 -4.50
C ILE A 190 -16.83 9.15 -5.66
N PRO A 191 -17.93 8.86 -6.41
CA PRO A 191 -17.82 8.14 -7.68
C PRO A 191 -16.91 8.88 -8.65
N LEU A 192 -16.03 8.18 -9.37
CA LEU A 192 -15.03 8.84 -10.24
C LEU A 192 -15.63 9.49 -11.50
N ASP A 193 -16.87 9.14 -11.84
CA ASP A 193 -17.64 9.75 -12.93
C ASP A 193 -18.48 10.97 -12.50
N THR A 194 -18.33 11.43 -11.25
CA THR A 194 -19.07 12.59 -10.73
C THR A 194 -18.67 13.88 -11.47
N PRO A 195 -19.63 14.66 -11.99
CA PRO A 195 -19.34 15.93 -12.66
C PRO A 195 -18.49 16.88 -11.78
N GLY A 196 -17.47 17.46 -12.39
CA GLY A 196 -16.52 18.36 -11.70
C GLY A 196 -15.28 17.65 -11.14
N LEU A 197 -15.24 16.30 -11.16
CA LEU A 197 -14.03 15.54 -10.88
C LEU A 197 -13.25 15.34 -12.19
N GLU A 198 -12.00 15.75 -12.21
CA GLU A 198 -11.08 15.68 -13.34
C GLU A 198 -9.84 14.85 -12.97
N ILE A 199 -9.51 13.84 -13.75
CA ILE A 199 -8.19 13.22 -13.74
C ILE A 199 -7.27 14.09 -14.58
N VAL A 200 -6.41 14.88 -13.93
CA VAL A 200 -5.59 15.90 -14.60
C VAL A 200 -4.44 15.28 -15.39
N GLN A 201 -3.67 14.42 -14.72
CA GLN A 201 -2.52 13.76 -15.33
C GLN A 201 -2.00 12.61 -14.45
N PRO A 202 -1.25 11.68 -15.02
CA PRO A 202 -0.49 10.73 -14.24
C PRO A 202 0.68 11.40 -13.50
N MET A 203 0.95 10.91 -12.29
CA MET A 203 2.14 11.27 -11.51
C MET A 203 3.20 10.21 -11.69
N THR A 204 4.42 10.62 -11.99
CA THR A 204 5.54 9.68 -12.16
C THR A 204 6.40 9.58 -10.91
N VAL A 205 7.02 8.42 -10.72
CA VAL A 205 8.08 8.19 -9.74
C VAL A 205 9.36 7.85 -10.49
N PHE A 206 10.37 8.72 -10.44
CA PHE A 206 11.58 8.62 -11.26
C PHE A 206 11.30 8.43 -12.75
N GLY A 207 10.29 9.12 -13.27
CA GLY A 207 9.87 9.05 -14.67
C GLY A 207 8.99 7.84 -15.05
N GLN A 208 8.68 6.94 -14.12
CA GLN A 208 7.78 5.79 -14.34
C GLN A 208 6.37 6.12 -13.86
N ASP A 209 5.36 5.93 -14.69
CA ASP A 209 3.95 6.19 -14.37
C ASP A 209 3.22 4.98 -13.76
N GLU A 210 3.81 3.78 -13.84
CA GLU A 210 3.29 2.52 -13.30
C GLU A 210 1.86 2.15 -13.77
N ALA A 211 1.43 2.62 -14.95
CA ALA A 211 0.12 2.31 -15.50
C ALA A 211 -0.14 0.77 -15.58
N PRO A 212 -1.39 0.31 -15.37
CA PRO A 212 -2.60 1.07 -15.02
C PRO A 212 -2.75 1.35 -13.51
N LYS A 213 -1.87 0.80 -12.66
CA LYS A 213 -1.96 0.86 -11.19
C LYS A 213 -1.33 2.11 -10.58
N GLY A 214 -0.69 2.94 -11.40
CA GLY A 214 0.04 4.13 -10.98
C GLY A 214 -0.81 5.21 -10.31
N HIS A 215 -0.26 6.38 -10.20
CA HIS A 215 -0.82 7.45 -9.39
C HIS A 215 -1.35 8.58 -10.25
N MET A 216 -2.44 9.22 -9.82
CA MET A 216 -3.05 10.35 -10.53
C MET A 216 -3.04 11.64 -9.71
N HIS A 217 -3.01 12.75 -10.44
CA HIS A 217 -3.42 14.06 -9.97
C HIS A 217 -4.90 14.25 -10.30
N ILE A 218 -5.70 14.58 -9.29
CA ILE A 218 -7.15 14.77 -9.40
C ILE A 218 -7.49 16.19 -8.97
N ARG A 219 -8.34 16.85 -9.73
CA ARG A 219 -8.94 18.13 -9.39
C ARG A 219 -10.44 17.98 -9.20
N MET A 220 -10.97 18.62 -8.18
CA MET A 220 -12.40 18.65 -7.87
C MET A 220 -12.85 20.10 -7.85
N THR A 221 -13.82 20.43 -8.72
CA THR A 221 -14.41 21.77 -8.83
C THR A 221 -15.91 21.66 -8.69
N ASN A 222 -16.44 22.07 -7.55
CA ASN A 222 -17.88 21.99 -7.22
C ASN A 222 -18.44 20.56 -7.42
N VAL A 223 -17.66 19.56 -7.06
CA VAL A 223 -18.10 18.14 -7.11
C VAL A 223 -19.22 17.94 -6.11
N LYS A 224 -20.37 17.46 -6.57
CA LYS A 224 -21.55 17.29 -5.74
C LYS A 224 -21.85 15.82 -5.52
N VAL A 225 -22.00 15.42 -4.27
CA VAL A 225 -22.42 14.06 -3.89
C VAL A 225 -23.46 14.14 -2.77
N PRO A 226 -24.35 13.14 -2.67
CA PRO A 226 -25.36 13.08 -1.61
C PRO A 226 -24.76 13.15 -0.22
N LYS A 227 -25.47 13.75 0.73
CA LYS A 227 -25.02 13.84 2.14
C LYS A 227 -24.74 12.47 2.77
N GLU A 228 -25.42 11.45 2.32
CA GLU A 228 -25.28 10.06 2.76
C GLU A 228 -23.95 9.43 2.35
N ASN A 229 -23.17 10.08 1.47
CA ASN A 229 -21.86 9.59 1.04
C ASN A 229 -20.76 9.82 2.11
N VAL A 230 -21.04 10.53 3.20
CA VAL A 230 -20.10 10.64 4.33
C VAL A 230 -19.98 9.29 5.04
N LEU A 231 -18.73 8.89 5.33
CA LEU A 231 -18.45 7.65 6.06
C LEU A 231 -18.48 7.91 7.57
N TRP A 232 -19.25 7.10 8.30
CA TRP A 232 -19.35 7.11 9.78
C TRP A 232 -19.83 8.44 10.39
N GLY A 233 -20.09 9.47 9.58
CA GLY A 233 -20.51 10.80 10.00
C GLY A 233 -19.42 11.86 9.89
N GLU A 234 -19.83 13.11 10.01
CA GLU A 234 -18.98 14.28 9.94
C GLU A 234 -17.97 14.33 11.10
N GLY A 235 -16.75 14.82 10.81
CA GLY A 235 -15.68 14.95 11.80
C GLY A 235 -15.00 13.65 12.19
N LYS A 236 -15.27 12.55 11.50
CA LYS A 236 -14.68 11.22 11.75
C LYS A 236 -13.51 10.87 10.83
N GLY A 237 -13.13 11.75 9.91
CA GLY A 237 -12.14 11.48 8.89
C GLY A 237 -10.78 11.05 9.43
N PHE A 238 -10.29 11.72 10.47
CA PHE A 238 -9.02 11.36 11.11
C PHE A 238 -9.08 9.97 11.75
N GLU A 239 -10.14 9.67 12.48
CA GLU A 239 -10.34 8.38 13.15
C GLU A 239 -10.39 7.22 12.13
N ILE A 240 -11.13 7.39 11.03
CA ILE A 240 -11.19 6.43 9.92
C ILE A 240 -9.81 6.23 9.30
N SER A 241 -9.02 7.30 9.12
CA SER A 241 -7.66 7.19 8.59
C SER A 241 -6.76 6.32 9.44
N GLN A 242 -6.88 6.39 10.77
CA GLN A 242 -6.09 5.54 11.67
C GLN A 242 -6.50 4.06 11.57
N VAL A 243 -7.79 3.79 11.36
CA VAL A 243 -8.31 2.43 11.12
C VAL A 243 -7.72 1.85 9.85
N ARG A 244 -7.69 2.61 8.75
CA ARG A 244 -7.20 2.19 7.44
C ARG A 244 -5.69 2.02 7.38
N LEU A 245 -4.96 3.00 7.91
CA LEU A 245 -3.51 3.08 7.71
C LEU A 245 -2.73 2.06 8.56
N GLY A 246 -3.28 1.60 9.68
CA GLY A 246 -2.64 0.60 10.53
C GLY A 246 -2.34 -0.70 9.79
N PRO A 247 -3.36 -1.45 9.34
CA PRO A 247 -3.20 -2.67 8.54
C PRO A 247 -2.45 -2.42 7.23
N GLY A 248 -2.78 -1.35 6.50
CA GLY A 248 -2.14 -1.00 5.24
C GLY A 248 -0.61 -0.89 5.34
N ARG A 249 -0.09 -0.26 6.39
CA ARG A 249 1.35 -0.12 6.66
C ARG A 249 2.03 -1.47 6.82
N ILE A 250 1.43 -2.38 7.59
CA ILE A 250 1.99 -3.73 7.78
C ILE A 250 1.91 -4.53 6.47
N HIS A 251 0.80 -4.48 5.75
CA HIS A 251 0.66 -5.18 4.47
C HIS A 251 1.71 -4.72 3.44
N HIS A 252 2.05 -3.44 3.42
CA HIS A 252 3.17 -2.94 2.61
C HIS A 252 4.50 -3.56 3.04
N CYS A 253 4.80 -3.59 4.33
CA CYS A 253 6.03 -4.19 4.85
C CYS A 253 6.10 -5.69 4.55
N MET A 254 4.99 -6.42 4.67
CA MET A 254 4.93 -7.85 4.32
C MET A 254 5.30 -8.07 2.85
N ARG A 255 4.69 -7.33 1.92
CA ARG A 255 5.00 -7.42 0.49
C ARG A 255 6.44 -7.00 0.17
N SER A 256 6.98 -6.02 0.90
CA SER A 256 8.37 -5.58 0.73
C SER A 256 9.39 -6.67 1.05
N ILE A 257 9.09 -7.57 2.00
CA ILE A 257 9.92 -8.75 2.26
C ILE A 257 9.97 -9.65 1.02
N GLY A 258 8.84 -9.89 0.36
CA GLY A 258 8.78 -10.65 -0.89
C GLY A 258 9.61 -10.00 -2.01
N GLN A 259 9.57 -8.68 -2.12
CA GLN A 259 10.40 -7.92 -3.07
C GLN A 259 11.90 -8.08 -2.76
N ALA A 260 12.29 -8.00 -1.49
CA ALA A 260 13.67 -8.19 -1.06
C ALA A 260 14.17 -9.63 -1.34
N GLU A 261 13.34 -10.65 -1.09
CA GLU A 261 13.63 -12.04 -1.47
C GLU A 261 13.85 -12.18 -2.97
N LYS A 262 12.97 -11.64 -3.78
CA LYS A 262 13.10 -11.68 -5.26
C LYS A 262 14.38 -10.97 -5.73
N ALA A 263 14.72 -9.83 -5.13
CA ALA A 263 15.95 -9.12 -5.44
C ALA A 263 17.19 -9.93 -5.09
N LEU A 264 17.20 -10.60 -3.94
CA LEU A 264 18.29 -11.49 -3.52
C LEU A 264 18.44 -12.69 -4.46
N ASP A 265 17.32 -13.30 -4.88
CA ASP A 265 17.33 -14.39 -5.86
C ASP A 265 17.96 -13.93 -7.20
N LEU A 266 17.56 -12.76 -7.69
CA LEU A 266 18.10 -12.17 -8.92
C LEU A 266 19.62 -11.89 -8.79
N LEU A 267 20.04 -11.35 -7.64
CA LEU A 267 21.44 -11.06 -7.33
C LEU A 267 22.28 -12.34 -7.37
N ILE A 268 21.83 -13.40 -6.69
CA ILE A 268 22.53 -14.69 -6.64
C ILE A 268 22.61 -15.33 -8.02
N ASN A 269 21.49 -15.40 -8.74
CA ASN A 269 21.43 -15.98 -10.09
C ASN A 269 22.37 -15.25 -11.07
N ARG A 270 22.39 -13.91 -11.00
CA ARG A 270 23.32 -13.10 -11.79
C ARG A 270 24.77 -13.39 -11.41
N GLY A 271 25.05 -13.45 -10.13
CA GLY A 271 26.37 -13.74 -9.59
C GLY A 271 26.94 -15.09 -10.03
N LEU A 272 26.09 -16.12 -10.09
CA LEU A 272 26.44 -17.47 -10.49
C LEU A 272 26.59 -17.62 -12.00
N SER A 273 25.78 -16.92 -12.80
CA SER A 273 25.75 -17.09 -14.26
C SER A 273 26.72 -16.20 -15.01
N ARG A 274 27.08 -15.01 -14.49
CA ARG A 274 27.94 -14.04 -15.18
C ARG A 274 29.42 -14.25 -14.80
N LYS A 275 30.29 -14.21 -15.81
CA LYS A 275 31.74 -14.30 -15.63
C LYS A 275 32.44 -12.99 -15.97
N ALA A 276 33.44 -12.63 -15.17
CA ALA A 276 34.38 -11.55 -15.42
C ALA A 276 35.74 -11.92 -14.78
N PHE A 277 36.83 -11.50 -15.38
CA PHE A 277 38.19 -11.79 -14.92
C PHE A 277 38.44 -13.29 -14.64
N GLY A 278 37.88 -14.16 -15.51
CA GLY A 278 38.02 -15.61 -15.45
C GLY A 278 37.21 -16.32 -14.35
N LYS A 279 36.38 -15.60 -13.58
CA LYS A 279 35.59 -16.16 -12.46
C LYS A 279 34.13 -15.75 -12.57
N ASN A 280 33.24 -16.51 -11.92
CA ASN A 280 31.88 -16.07 -11.68
C ASN A 280 31.89 -14.83 -10.79
N ILE A 281 31.11 -13.80 -11.14
CA ILE A 281 31.14 -12.52 -10.45
C ILE A 281 30.71 -12.63 -8.97
N ILE A 282 30.01 -13.67 -8.59
CA ILE A 282 29.66 -13.95 -7.18
C ILE A 282 30.92 -14.06 -6.29
N ASN A 283 32.05 -14.52 -6.86
CA ASN A 283 33.33 -14.70 -6.17
C ASN A 283 34.24 -13.47 -6.29
N LEU A 284 33.74 -12.36 -6.77
CA LEU A 284 34.51 -11.12 -6.93
C LEU A 284 34.09 -10.08 -5.88
N GLY A 285 35.04 -9.33 -5.38
CA GLY A 285 34.85 -8.22 -4.45
C GLY A 285 34.06 -8.66 -3.22
N LYS A 286 33.03 -7.88 -2.86
CA LYS A 286 32.19 -8.07 -1.67
C LYS A 286 30.90 -8.85 -1.92
N ASN A 287 30.72 -9.48 -3.08
CA ASN A 287 29.43 -10.05 -3.45
C ASN A 287 28.94 -11.12 -2.48
N MET A 288 29.86 -11.97 -1.96
CA MET A 288 29.50 -12.96 -0.93
C MET A 288 29.08 -12.32 0.39
N GLU A 289 29.74 -11.23 0.82
CA GLU A 289 29.36 -10.46 2.00
C GLU A 289 28.00 -9.78 1.78
N THR A 290 27.76 -9.20 0.60
CA THR A 290 26.47 -8.59 0.23
C THR A 290 25.32 -9.59 0.31
N ILE A 291 25.50 -10.82 -0.18
CA ILE A 291 24.50 -11.89 -0.09
C ILE A 291 24.22 -12.22 1.39
N SER A 292 25.26 -12.39 2.19
CA SER A 292 25.13 -12.70 3.62
C SER A 292 24.36 -11.59 4.35
N ARG A 293 24.75 -10.32 4.16
CA ARG A 293 24.08 -9.17 4.75
C ARG A 293 22.62 -9.08 4.33
N SER A 294 22.33 -9.25 3.03
CA SER A 294 20.96 -9.22 2.51
C SER A 294 20.07 -10.30 3.14
N ARG A 295 20.60 -11.53 3.30
CA ARG A 295 19.85 -12.63 3.95
C ARG A 295 19.58 -12.30 5.42
N ILE A 296 20.58 -11.83 6.16
CA ILE A 296 20.43 -11.45 7.58
C ILE A 296 19.37 -10.34 7.72
N GLU A 297 19.42 -9.32 6.88
CA GLU A 297 18.46 -8.20 6.89
C GLU A 297 17.04 -8.66 6.55
N ILE A 298 16.87 -9.56 5.57
CA ILE A 298 15.56 -10.11 5.23
C ILE A 298 14.94 -10.87 6.41
N GLU A 299 15.72 -11.70 7.10
CA GLU A 299 15.22 -12.42 8.27
C GLU A 299 14.92 -11.49 9.46
N ALA A 300 15.75 -10.47 9.69
CA ALA A 300 15.47 -9.45 10.69
C ALA A 300 14.17 -8.68 10.40
N MET A 301 13.98 -8.24 9.13
CA MET A 301 12.75 -7.60 8.69
C MET A 301 11.53 -8.51 8.88
N ARG A 302 11.63 -9.78 8.51
CA ARG A 302 10.56 -10.78 8.65
C ARG A 302 10.14 -10.94 10.11
N LEU A 303 11.08 -11.14 11.02
CA LEU A 303 10.81 -11.27 12.46
C LEU A 303 10.14 -10.03 13.04
N MET A 304 10.61 -8.83 12.65
CA MET A 304 10.00 -7.58 13.09
C MET A 304 8.57 -7.41 12.56
N VAL A 305 8.32 -7.75 11.31
CA VAL A 305 6.98 -7.68 10.71
C VAL A 305 6.03 -8.68 11.37
N LEU A 306 6.47 -9.92 11.61
CA LEU A 306 5.67 -10.92 12.33
C LEU A 306 5.35 -10.46 13.76
N LYS A 307 6.31 -9.84 14.45
CA LYS A 307 6.09 -9.23 15.77
C LYS A 307 5.04 -8.11 15.72
N ALA A 308 5.12 -7.22 14.73
CA ALA A 308 4.18 -6.13 14.56
C ALA A 308 2.77 -6.67 14.21
N ALA A 309 2.67 -7.66 13.32
CA ALA A 309 1.42 -8.32 12.97
C ALA A 309 0.78 -8.99 14.22
N LYS A 310 1.56 -9.74 14.99
CA LYS A 310 1.08 -10.33 16.24
C LYS A 310 0.64 -9.30 17.26
N ALA A 311 1.37 -8.18 17.37
CA ALA A 311 0.97 -7.08 18.25
C ALA A 311 -0.38 -6.48 17.84
N MET A 312 -0.64 -6.34 16.53
CA MET A 312 -1.95 -5.89 16.05
C MET A 312 -3.07 -6.85 16.40
N ASP A 313 -2.84 -8.16 16.21
CA ASP A 313 -3.84 -9.20 16.50
C ASP A 313 -4.21 -9.24 17.98
N VAL A 314 -3.25 -8.98 18.87
CA VAL A 314 -3.44 -9.12 20.33
C VAL A 314 -3.85 -7.80 21.00
N LEU A 315 -3.24 -6.69 20.58
CA LEU A 315 -3.39 -5.39 21.25
C LEU A 315 -4.30 -4.42 20.47
N GLY A 316 -4.57 -4.70 19.20
CA GLY A 316 -5.26 -3.79 18.30
C GLY A 316 -4.36 -2.66 17.77
N ASN A 317 -4.85 -1.94 16.78
CA ASN A 317 -4.10 -0.93 16.01
C ASN A 317 -3.49 0.19 16.89
N LYS A 318 -4.26 0.68 17.86
CA LYS A 318 -3.84 1.82 18.68
C LYS A 318 -2.61 1.49 19.52
N GLU A 319 -2.63 0.36 20.19
CA GLU A 319 -1.54 -0.06 21.07
C GLU A 319 -0.34 -0.63 20.28
N ALA A 320 -0.60 -1.25 19.13
CA ALA A 320 0.44 -1.76 18.23
C ALA A 320 1.16 -0.66 17.42
N ARG A 321 0.72 0.61 17.48
CA ARG A 321 1.22 1.70 16.60
C ARG A 321 2.73 1.88 16.61
N VAL A 322 3.39 1.62 17.74
CA VAL A 322 4.85 1.74 17.85
C VAL A 322 5.54 0.64 17.02
N TRP A 323 5.05 -0.60 17.13
CA TRP A 323 5.54 -1.73 16.33
C TRP A 323 5.29 -1.50 14.83
N ILE A 324 4.10 -0.99 14.47
CA ILE A 324 3.76 -0.61 13.09
C ILE A 324 4.73 0.45 12.56
N SER A 325 5.07 1.45 13.37
CA SER A 325 6.02 2.51 12.99
C SER A 325 7.45 1.99 12.86
N MET A 326 7.90 1.10 13.75
CA MET A 326 9.22 0.47 13.66
C MET A 326 9.41 -0.25 12.32
N VAL A 327 8.46 -1.10 11.94
CA VAL A 327 8.57 -1.86 10.68
C VAL A 327 8.43 -0.96 9.46
N LYS A 328 7.57 0.05 9.51
CA LYS A 328 7.36 0.97 8.38
C LYS A 328 8.58 1.86 8.11
N ALA A 329 9.32 2.27 9.15
CA ALA A 329 10.58 2.99 9.00
C ALA A 329 11.69 2.08 8.46
N MET A 330 11.79 0.84 8.97
CA MET A 330 12.93 -0.05 8.69
C MET A 330 12.78 -0.81 7.36
N VAL A 331 11.61 -1.41 7.10
CA VAL A 331 11.47 -2.41 6.03
C VAL A 331 11.65 -1.81 4.63
N PRO A 332 11.00 -0.69 4.25
CA PRO A 332 11.20 -0.10 2.93
C PRO A 332 12.63 0.37 2.69
N GLU A 333 13.29 0.92 3.73
CA GLU A 333 14.70 1.35 3.65
C GLU A 333 15.62 0.17 3.33
N LYS A 334 15.50 -0.92 4.11
CA LYS A 334 16.32 -2.12 3.94
C LYS A 334 16.04 -2.83 2.62
N ALA A 335 14.76 -2.92 2.21
CA ALA A 335 14.39 -3.45 0.91
C ALA A 335 14.98 -2.64 -0.25
N CYS A 336 14.97 -1.30 -0.18
CA CYS A 336 15.67 -0.45 -1.15
C CYS A 336 17.15 -0.80 -1.25
N LYS A 337 17.84 -0.98 -0.12
CA LYS A 337 19.27 -1.31 -0.11
C LYS A 337 19.54 -2.68 -0.76
N ILE A 338 18.75 -3.69 -0.47
CA ILE A 338 18.91 -5.03 -1.07
C ILE A 338 18.69 -4.98 -2.59
N ILE A 339 17.69 -4.21 -3.05
CA ILE A 339 17.42 -4.04 -4.47
C ILE A 339 18.56 -3.26 -5.14
N ASP A 340 19.10 -2.21 -4.51
CA ASP A 340 20.24 -1.45 -4.99
C ASP A 340 21.50 -2.34 -5.15
N ASP A 341 21.76 -3.21 -4.18
CA ASP A 341 22.85 -4.20 -4.27
C ASP A 341 22.62 -5.20 -5.42
N ALA A 342 21.38 -5.60 -5.67
CA ALA A 342 21.04 -6.44 -6.80
C ALA A 342 21.21 -5.69 -8.15
N ILE A 343 20.85 -4.41 -8.24
CA ILE A 343 21.13 -3.56 -9.39
C ILE A 343 22.64 -3.50 -9.65
N GLN A 344 23.42 -3.27 -8.61
CA GLN A 344 24.86 -3.12 -8.71
C GLN A 344 25.54 -4.38 -9.31
N ILE A 345 25.16 -5.58 -8.88
CA ILE A 345 25.74 -6.82 -9.45
C ILE A 345 25.30 -7.10 -10.89
N HIS A 346 24.14 -6.56 -11.30
CA HIS A 346 23.66 -6.66 -12.67
C HIS A 346 24.39 -5.69 -13.62
N GLY A 347 25.04 -4.65 -13.11
CA GLY A 347 25.67 -3.59 -13.90
C GLY A 347 24.64 -2.84 -14.74
N ALA A 348 24.95 -2.49 -15.99
CA ALA A 348 24.05 -1.75 -16.88
C ALA A 348 22.69 -2.45 -17.08
N THR A 349 22.64 -3.77 -17.08
CA THR A 349 21.37 -4.53 -17.11
C THR A 349 20.48 -4.20 -15.93
N GLY A 350 21.06 -3.98 -14.75
CA GLY A 350 20.32 -3.71 -13.50
C GLY A 350 19.55 -2.39 -13.51
N VAL A 351 19.95 -1.41 -14.32
CA VAL A 351 19.29 -0.10 -14.45
C VAL A 351 18.43 0.00 -15.73
N SER A 352 18.32 -1.08 -16.50
CA SER A 352 17.65 -1.11 -17.79
C SER A 352 16.31 -1.87 -17.74
N GLN A 353 15.54 -1.76 -18.82
CA GLN A 353 14.31 -2.51 -19.06
C GLN A 353 14.49 -4.04 -19.14
N TRP A 354 15.73 -4.54 -19.19
CA TRP A 354 16.04 -5.97 -19.23
C TRP A 354 16.06 -6.62 -17.83
N SER A 355 15.73 -5.87 -16.82
CA SER A 355 15.65 -6.32 -15.43
C SER A 355 14.44 -5.71 -14.74
N PRO A 356 13.73 -6.43 -13.86
CA PRO A 356 12.65 -5.87 -13.08
C PRO A 356 13.13 -4.96 -11.92
N LEU A 357 14.44 -4.93 -11.67
CA LEU A 357 15.03 -4.26 -10.51
C LEU A 357 14.75 -2.74 -10.45
N PRO A 358 14.80 -1.96 -11.57
CA PRO A 358 14.44 -0.55 -11.52
C PRO A 358 13.02 -0.31 -11.01
N GLY A 359 12.05 -1.03 -11.54
CA GLY A 359 10.64 -0.94 -11.09
C GLY A 359 10.47 -1.41 -9.63
N MET A 360 11.19 -2.44 -9.19
CA MET A 360 11.21 -2.88 -7.80
C MET A 360 11.76 -1.79 -6.89
N TYR A 361 12.86 -1.13 -7.27
CA TYR A 361 13.46 -0.02 -6.51
C TYR A 361 12.49 1.16 -6.40
N VAL A 362 11.88 1.59 -7.50
CA VAL A 362 10.88 2.65 -7.54
C VAL A 362 9.75 2.39 -6.54
N LYS A 363 9.19 1.17 -6.55
CA LYS A 363 8.11 0.76 -5.62
C LYS A 363 8.53 0.79 -4.16
N GLN A 364 9.74 0.35 -3.83
CA GLN A 364 10.21 0.39 -2.45
C GLN A 364 10.59 1.81 -2.02
N ARG A 365 11.13 2.61 -2.93
CA ARG A 365 11.51 4.00 -2.63
C ARG A 365 10.30 4.88 -2.32
N ILE A 366 9.19 4.70 -3.03
CA ILE A 366 7.96 5.45 -2.74
C ILE A 366 7.35 5.05 -1.39
N LEU A 367 7.49 3.80 -0.95
CA LEU A 367 7.00 3.36 0.34
C LEU A 367 7.70 4.03 1.54
N ARG A 368 8.87 4.65 1.34
CA ARG A 368 9.51 5.49 2.35
C ARG A 368 8.82 6.85 2.54
N LEU A 369 7.87 7.17 1.67
CA LEU A 369 7.06 8.42 1.67
C LEU A 369 5.58 8.13 1.92
N ALA A 370 5.04 7.11 1.26
CA ALA A 370 3.62 6.74 1.32
C ALA A 370 3.23 6.20 2.71
N ASP A 371 1.99 6.41 3.11
CA ASP A 371 1.42 6.00 4.40
C ASP A 371 2.18 6.53 5.63
N GLY A 372 2.77 7.69 5.48
CA GLY A 372 3.67 8.35 6.43
C GLY A 372 5.14 8.17 6.04
N PRO A 373 5.89 9.27 5.89
CA PRO A 373 7.32 9.22 5.62
C PRO A 373 8.10 8.65 6.79
N ASP A 374 9.33 8.21 6.52
CA ASP A 374 10.24 7.61 7.51
C ASP A 374 10.35 8.46 8.78
N GLU A 375 10.43 9.79 8.63
CA GLU A 375 10.58 10.77 9.73
C GLU A 375 9.38 10.74 10.68
N VAL A 376 8.15 10.58 10.16
CA VAL A 376 6.94 10.47 11.00
C VAL A 376 7.00 9.19 11.83
N HIS A 377 7.44 8.09 11.25
CA HIS A 377 7.55 6.82 11.94
C HIS A 377 8.69 6.82 12.97
N HIS A 378 9.84 7.36 12.63
CA HIS A 378 10.95 7.56 13.58
C HIS A 378 10.54 8.43 14.76
N HIS A 379 9.80 9.52 14.51
CA HIS A 379 9.29 10.38 15.59
C HIS A 379 8.35 9.62 16.54
N VAL A 380 7.44 8.78 16.01
CA VAL A 380 6.53 7.96 16.85
C VAL A 380 7.32 7.01 17.74
N VAL A 381 8.34 6.34 17.20
CA VAL A 381 9.17 5.39 17.96
C VAL A 381 9.99 6.12 19.02
N ALA A 382 10.70 7.18 18.64
CA ALA A 382 11.54 7.94 19.55
C ALA A 382 10.72 8.54 20.71
N ARG A 383 9.57 9.12 20.41
CA ARG A 383 8.69 9.70 21.45
C ARG A 383 8.17 8.64 22.41
N ALA A 384 7.80 7.46 21.93
CA ALA A 384 7.35 6.37 22.79
C ALA A 384 8.47 5.92 23.73
N GLU A 385 9.69 5.83 23.24
CA GLU A 385 10.87 5.48 24.05
C GLU A 385 11.14 6.53 25.12
N VAL A 386 11.22 7.82 24.76
CA VAL A 386 11.44 8.92 25.72
C VAL A 386 10.36 8.94 26.80
N ASN A 387 9.08 8.83 26.43
CA ASN A 387 7.97 8.83 27.39
C ASN A 387 8.07 7.66 28.38
N SER A 388 8.62 6.51 27.97
CA SER A 388 8.81 5.36 28.88
C SER A 388 9.79 5.64 30.01
N TYR A 389 10.86 6.41 29.72
CA TYR A 389 11.85 6.86 30.71
C TYR A 389 11.28 7.93 31.64
N GLU A 390 10.53 8.88 31.14
CA GLU A 390 9.88 9.91 31.95
C GLU A 390 8.92 9.28 32.97
N LEU A 391 8.07 8.35 32.54
CA LEU A 391 7.15 7.62 33.41
C LEU A 391 7.88 6.76 34.46
N SER A 392 9.03 6.17 34.11
CA SER A 392 9.83 5.38 35.05
C SER A 392 10.48 6.24 36.13
N ASN A 393 10.93 7.45 35.77
CA ASN A 393 11.51 8.40 36.71
C ASN A 393 10.48 8.97 37.67
N VAL A 394 9.28 9.31 37.20
CA VAL A 394 8.17 9.77 38.07
C VAL A 394 7.80 8.69 39.08
N ARG A 395 7.75 7.41 38.71
CA ARG A 395 7.47 6.30 39.62
C ARG A 395 8.57 6.12 40.67
N LYS A 396 9.85 6.31 40.33
CA LYS A 396 10.98 6.24 41.28
C LYS A 396 10.94 7.36 42.29
N VAL A 397 10.61 8.60 41.88
CA VAL A 397 10.48 9.74 42.79
C VAL A 397 9.32 9.46 43.75
N ALA A 398 8.15 9.07 43.27
CA ALA A 398 7.00 8.77 44.10
C ALA A 398 7.19 7.57 45.07
N SER A 399 8.11 6.64 44.74
CA SER A 399 8.48 5.52 45.63
C SER A 399 9.52 5.89 46.70
N ASN A 400 10.31 6.95 46.49
CA ASN A 400 11.30 7.44 47.44
C ASN A 400 10.72 8.46 48.42
N GLU A 401 9.49 8.96 48.21
CA GLU A 401 8.76 9.84 49.11
C GLU A 401 7.85 9.08 50.08
N LYS A 402 7.87 7.76 50.08
CA LYS A 402 7.22 6.85 51.03
C LYS A 402 8.27 6.16 51.91
#